data_5cee5b07476dc448af6da143867c6da6
#
_entry.id   5cee5b07476dc448af6da143867c6da6
#
_cell.length_a   1.000
_cell.length_b   1.000
_cell.length_c   1.000
_cell.angle_alpha   90.00
_cell.angle_beta   90.00
_cell.angle_gamma   90.00
#
_symmetry.space_group_name_H-M   'P 1'
#
loop_
_entity.id
_entity.type
_entity.pdbx_description
1 polymer ?
#
loop_
_entity_poly.entity_id
_entity_poly.type
_entity_poly.pdbx_seq_one_letter_code
_entity_poly.pdbx_strand_id
1 'polypeptide(L)'
;MEKAVLIGLITSDVTKEQAYEYLDELAFLADTAGAKPVRNFTQKLLHPDNKTFLGKGKIEEVRLYAEENEIKLIIFDDDLSPSQIRNIEKIFGEDTKILDRSNLILDIFASRAQTAQARTQVELAQYQYLLPRLTRLWTHLERQKGGIGMRGPGETQIETDRRIIKDKIALLKKKLNKIDKQSFTRRKGRQDMIRVALVGYTNTGKSTLMNTLAKSDIFAENKLFATLDTTVRKVVIGNLPFLLTDTVGFIRKLPHQLVESFKSTLDEVRESDLLLHVVDISNPKFEEQIEIVNKTI
;
A
#
# COMPACT_ATOMS: atom_id res chain seq x y z
N MET A 1 7.83 -17.78 -7.84
CA MET A 1 7.07 -17.07 -6.80
C MET A 1 7.70 -17.37 -5.45
N GLU A 2 8.01 -16.33 -4.66
CA GLU A 2 8.60 -16.48 -3.33
C GLU A 2 7.52 -16.93 -2.34
N LYS A 3 7.79 -18.01 -1.58
CA LYS A 3 6.84 -18.51 -0.56
C LYS A 3 6.76 -17.51 0.59
N ALA A 4 5.54 -17.26 1.09
CA ALA A 4 5.30 -16.33 2.20
C ALA A 4 4.46 -16.96 3.31
N VAL A 5 4.78 -16.58 4.55
CA VAL A 5 3.93 -16.81 5.72
C VAL A 5 3.20 -15.52 6.04
N LEU A 6 1.90 -15.61 6.35
CA LEU A 6 1.08 -14.48 6.73
C LEU A 6 0.75 -14.51 8.22
N ILE A 7 0.79 -13.35 8.85
CA ILE A 7 0.61 -13.19 10.30
C ILE A 7 -0.50 -12.18 10.58
N GLY A 8 -1.47 -12.57 11.41
CA GLY A 8 -2.56 -11.71 11.87
C GLY A 8 -2.81 -11.85 13.37
N LEU A 9 -3.43 -10.84 13.96
CA LEU A 9 -3.86 -10.85 15.35
C LEU A 9 -5.39 -10.96 15.48
N ILE A 10 -5.82 -11.67 16.51
CA ILE A 10 -7.19 -11.66 17.02
C ILE A 10 -7.16 -10.80 18.28
N THR A 11 -7.86 -9.67 18.26
CA THR A 11 -7.89 -8.70 19.38
C THR A 11 -9.29 -8.63 19.99
N SER A 12 -9.52 -7.71 20.94
CA SER A 12 -10.87 -7.42 21.43
C SER A 12 -11.80 -6.91 20.32
N ASP A 13 -11.24 -6.19 19.33
CA ASP A 13 -12.00 -5.50 18.28
C ASP A 13 -12.06 -6.30 16.97
N VAL A 14 -11.35 -7.42 16.90
CA VAL A 14 -11.25 -8.29 15.71
C VAL A 14 -11.58 -9.72 16.11
N THR A 15 -12.71 -10.23 15.64
CA THR A 15 -13.10 -11.62 15.88
C THR A 15 -12.18 -12.61 15.15
N LYS A 16 -12.26 -13.87 15.50
CA LYS A 16 -11.47 -14.91 14.84
C LYS A 16 -11.79 -14.99 13.35
N GLU A 17 -13.07 -14.95 13.02
CA GLU A 17 -13.59 -14.99 11.65
C GLU A 17 -13.06 -13.79 10.84
N GLN A 18 -13.15 -12.59 11.40
CA GLN A 18 -12.61 -11.38 10.78
C GLN A 18 -11.09 -11.46 10.57
N ALA A 19 -10.33 -12.01 11.52
CA ALA A 19 -8.89 -12.15 11.38
C ALA A 19 -8.50 -13.06 10.20
N TYR A 20 -9.26 -14.16 9.98
CA TYR A 20 -9.01 -15.05 8.84
C TYR A 20 -9.34 -14.35 7.51
N GLU A 21 -10.45 -13.63 7.41
CA GLU A 21 -10.81 -12.88 6.21
C GLU A 21 -9.81 -11.77 5.91
N TYR A 22 -9.27 -11.13 6.94
CA TYR A 22 -8.20 -10.14 6.78
C TYR A 22 -6.90 -10.78 6.26
N LEU A 23 -6.62 -12.01 6.68
CA LEU A 23 -5.50 -12.78 6.14
C LEU A 23 -5.76 -13.26 4.71
N ASP A 24 -7.01 -13.53 4.32
CA ASP A 24 -7.36 -13.85 2.93
C ASP A 24 -7.15 -12.63 2.02
N GLU A 25 -7.54 -11.43 2.49
CA GLU A 25 -7.23 -10.19 1.77
C GLU A 25 -5.71 -9.96 1.68
N LEU A 26 -4.96 -10.20 2.77
CA LEU A 26 -3.50 -10.12 2.77
C LEU A 26 -2.87 -11.15 1.82
N ALA A 27 -3.43 -12.34 1.74
CA ALA A 27 -2.99 -13.37 0.80
C ALA A 27 -3.17 -12.90 -0.64
N PHE A 28 -4.28 -12.24 -0.96
CA PHE A 28 -4.51 -11.68 -2.28
C PHE A 28 -3.58 -10.49 -2.59
N LEU A 29 -3.24 -9.66 -1.59
CA LEU A 29 -2.19 -8.63 -1.73
C LEU A 29 -0.83 -9.27 -2.02
N ALA A 30 -0.45 -10.31 -1.27
CA ALA A 30 0.81 -11.01 -1.45
C ALA A 30 0.92 -11.66 -2.85
N ASP A 31 -0.15 -12.31 -3.33
CA ASP A 31 -0.22 -12.86 -4.69
C ASP A 31 -0.10 -11.76 -5.75
N THR A 32 -0.77 -10.63 -5.54
CA THR A 32 -0.67 -9.45 -6.42
C THR A 32 0.77 -8.91 -6.49
N ALA A 33 1.53 -8.99 -5.41
CA ALA A 33 2.95 -8.63 -5.34
C ALA A 33 3.89 -9.73 -5.90
N GLY A 34 3.36 -10.88 -6.31
CA GLY A 34 4.13 -12.00 -6.86
C GLY A 34 4.68 -12.98 -5.81
N ALA A 35 4.21 -12.90 -4.56
CA ALA A 35 4.50 -13.89 -3.52
C ALA A 35 3.45 -14.99 -3.51
N LYS A 36 3.80 -16.16 -2.97
CA LYS A 36 2.88 -17.29 -2.80
C LYS A 36 2.63 -17.54 -1.31
N PRO A 37 1.47 -17.13 -0.75
CA PRO A 37 1.11 -17.47 0.61
C PRO A 37 1.01 -19.00 0.78
N VAL A 38 1.66 -19.53 1.81
CA VAL A 38 1.68 -20.98 2.07
C VAL A 38 1.06 -21.35 3.43
N ARG A 39 1.11 -20.43 4.41
CA ARG A 39 0.51 -20.64 5.72
C ARG A 39 0.15 -19.34 6.41
N ASN A 40 -0.98 -19.37 7.13
CA ASN A 40 -1.44 -18.28 7.98
C ASN A 40 -1.18 -18.64 9.46
N PHE A 41 -0.66 -17.67 10.22
CA PHE A 41 -0.53 -17.76 11.67
C PHE A 41 -1.35 -16.67 12.33
N THR A 42 -2.11 -17.07 13.35
CA THR A 42 -2.88 -16.14 14.17
C THR A 42 -2.54 -16.32 15.64
N GLN A 43 -2.67 -15.24 16.40
CA GLN A 43 -2.58 -15.28 17.85
C GLN A 43 -3.65 -14.39 18.45
N LYS A 44 -4.28 -14.84 19.55
CA LYS A 44 -5.20 -14.00 20.32
C LYS A 44 -4.41 -13.22 21.36
N LEU A 45 -4.43 -11.89 21.26
CA LEU A 45 -3.82 -10.96 22.19
C LEU A 45 -4.74 -9.77 22.40
N LEU A 46 -4.75 -9.17 23.59
CA LEU A 46 -5.48 -7.90 23.81
C LEU A 46 -4.87 -6.77 23.01
N HIS A 47 -3.53 -6.72 22.98
CA HIS A 47 -2.75 -5.75 22.20
C HIS A 47 -1.54 -6.44 21.58
N PRO A 48 -1.02 -5.94 20.43
CA PRO A 48 0.22 -6.43 19.85
C PRO A 48 1.36 -6.35 20.89
N ASP A 49 2.24 -7.35 20.90
CA ASP A 49 3.45 -7.28 21.73
C ASP A 49 4.35 -6.13 21.26
N ASN A 50 4.83 -5.32 22.21
CA ASN A 50 5.63 -4.13 21.91
C ASN A 50 6.99 -4.44 21.30
N LYS A 51 7.52 -5.65 21.48
CA LYS A 51 8.84 -6.06 20.99
C LYS A 51 8.78 -6.81 19.67
N THR A 52 7.84 -7.73 19.52
CA THR A 52 7.81 -8.70 18.42
C THR A 52 6.45 -8.84 17.76
N PHE A 53 5.48 -7.97 18.08
CA PHE A 53 4.10 -8.02 17.57
C PHE A 53 3.33 -9.25 18.05
N LEU A 54 3.92 -10.44 17.96
CA LEU A 54 3.45 -11.70 18.54
C LEU A 54 4.13 -11.97 19.89
N GLY A 55 3.49 -12.78 20.74
CA GLY A 55 4.14 -13.31 21.93
C GLY A 55 5.32 -14.24 21.59
N LYS A 56 6.31 -14.31 22.51
CA LYS A 56 7.59 -15.03 22.29
C LYS A 56 7.43 -16.46 21.78
N GLY A 57 6.51 -17.24 22.34
CA GLY A 57 6.28 -18.63 21.90
C GLY A 57 5.73 -18.72 20.48
N LYS A 58 4.84 -17.78 20.10
CA LYS A 58 4.23 -17.79 18.76
C LYS A 58 5.19 -17.32 17.69
N ILE A 59 6.01 -16.30 17.96
CA ILE A 59 7.01 -15.85 16.99
C ILE A 59 8.07 -16.94 16.75
N GLU A 60 8.43 -17.72 17.80
CA GLU A 60 9.35 -18.85 17.68
C GLU A 60 8.75 -20.01 16.88
N GLU A 61 7.46 -20.32 17.07
CA GLU A 61 6.72 -21.28 16.24
C GLU A 61 6.78 -20.89 14.75
N VAL A 62 6.55 -19.61 14.45
CA VAL A 62 6.62 -19.09 13.08
C VAL A 62 8.05 -19.22 12.51
N ARG A 63 9.07 -18.90 13.33
CA ARG A 63 10.47 -19.00 12.94
C ARG A 63 10.85 -20.43 12.57
N LEU A 64 10.54 -21.40 13.45
CA LEU A 64 10.82 -22.81 13.21
C LEU A 64 10.12 -23.30 11.93
N TYR A 65 8.84 -22.97 11.76
CA TYR A 65 8.12 -23.34 10.55
C TYR A 65 8.74 -22.75 9.29
N ALA A 66 9.18 -21.48 9.34
CA ALA A 66 9.80 -20.81 8.20
C ALA A 66 11.14 -21.47 7.84
N GLU A 67 11.96 -21.82 8.83
CA GLU A 67 13.22 -22.55 8.64
C GLU A 67 12.99 -23.94 8.04
N GLU A 68 12.09 -24.74 8.60
CA GLU A 68 11.77 -26.11 8.15
C GLU A 68 11.27 -26.14 6.70
N ASN A 69 10.59 -25.09 6.24
CA ASN A 69 9.98 -25.01 4.91
C ASN A 69 10.75 -24.09 3.94
N GLU A 70 11.93 -23.61 4.33
CA GLU A 70 12.77 -22.69 3.54
C GLU A 70 12.03 -21.43 3.09
N ILE A 71 11.21 -20.84 3.99
CA ILE A 71 10.43 -19.64 3.71
C ILE A 71 11.22 -18.43 4.16
N LYS A 72 11.45 -17.50 3.22
CA LYS A 72 12.24 -16.28 3.44
C LYS A 72 11.40 -15.00 3.44
N LEU A 73 10.10 -15.09 3.39
CA LEU A 73 9.19 -13.95 3.39
C LEU A 73 8.10 -14.10 4.44
N ILE A 74 8.07 -13.16 5.39
CA ILE A 74 7.07 -13.09 6.46
C ILE A 74 6.31 -11.77 6.33
N ILE A 75 4.99 -11.83 6.25
CA ILE A 75 4.13 -10.66 6.03
C ILE A 75 3.14 -10.52 7.18
N PHE A 76 3.11 -9.35 7.79
CA PHE A 76 2.20 -8.99 8.87
C PHE A 76 1.01 -8.18 8.35
N ASP A 77 -0.21 -8.48 8.83
CA ASP A 77 -1.44 -7.78 8.42
C ASP A 77 -1.59 -6.38 9.05
N ASP A 78 -0.72 -6.01 9.96
CA ASP A 78 -0.69 -4.71 10.62
C ASP A 78 0.66 -4.02 10.40
N ASP A 79 0.67 -2.71 10.62
CA ASP A 79 1.90 -1.93 10.60
C ASP A 79 2.81 -2.31 11.76
N LEU A 80 4.07 -2.52 11.47
CA LEU A 80 5.10 -2.77 12.47
C LEU A 80 5.83 -1.49 12.85
N SER A 81 6.04 -1.30 14.14
CA SER A 81 6.93 -0.23 14.61
C SER A 81 8.38 -0.53 14.21
N PRO A 82 9.24 0.51 14.09
CA PRO A 82 10.66 0.31 13.79
C PRO A 82 11.39 -0.59 14.80
N SER A 83 10.94 -0.63 16.05
CA SER A 83 11.48 -1.51 17.09
C SER A 83 11.05 -2.96 16.93
N GLN A 84 9.79 -3.18 16.53
CA GLN A 84 9.27 -4.53 16.25
C GLN A 84 9.98 -5.14 15.03
N ILE A 85 10.06 -4.43 13.92
CA ILE A 85 10.81 -4.89 12.73
C ILE A 85 12.22 -5.33 13.14
N ARG A 86 12.92 -4.50 13.88
CA ARG A 86 14.25 -4.79 14.40
C ARG A 86 14.36 -6.10 15.17
N ASN A 87 13.46 -6.29 16.09
CA ASN A 87 13.52 -7.44 16.98
C ASN A 87 13.13 -8.71 16.22
N ILE A 88 12.18 -8.61 15.30
CA ILE A 88 11.75 -9.71 14.45
C ILE A 88 12.88 -10.13 13.49
N GLU A 89 13.54 -9.19 12.81
CA GLU A 89 14.69 -9.45 11.95
C GLU A 89 15.83 -10.16 12.70
N LYS A 90 16.07 -9.79 13.99
CA LYS A 90 17.06 -10.49 14.82
C LYS A 90 16.70 -11.94 15.07
N ILE A 91 15.42 -12.26 15.18
CA ILE A 91 14.91 -13.61 15.45
C ILE A 91 14.98 -14.47 14.19
N PHE A 92 14.59 -13.93 13.04
CA PHE A 92 14.54 -14.66 11.77
C PHE A 92 15.86 -14.68 11.01
N GLY A 93 16.81 -13.78 11.36
CA GLY A 93 18.09 -13.65 10.65
C GLY A 93 18.01 -12.76 9.41
N GLU A 94 19.19 -12.56 8.79
CA GLU A 94 19.38 -11.58 7.72
C GLU A 94 18.80 -12.01 6.36
N ASP A 95 18.62 -13.30 6.16
CA ASP A 95 18.12 -13.87 4.90
C ASP A 95 16.59 -13.83 4.79
N THR A 96 15.88 -13.46 5.88
CA THR A 96 14.41 -13.44 5.90
C THR A 96 13.92 -12.01 5.78
N LYS A 97 13.07 -11.77 4.79
CA LYS A 97 12.41 -10.48 4.57
C LYS A 97 11.18 -10.38 5.49
N ILE A 98 11.12 -9.32 6.25
CA ILE A 98 9.97 -8.99 7.09
C ILE A 98 9.24 -7.81 6.45
N LEU A 99 8.02 -8.02 6.05
CA LEU A 99 7.14 -7.00 5.51
C LEU A 99 5.94 -6.78 6.44
N ASP A 100 5.52 -5.55 6.55
CA ASP A 100 4.21 -5.21 7.08
C ASP A 100 3.24 -4.89 5.93
N ARG A 101 1.96 -4.77 6.25
CA ARG A 101 0.91 -4.49 5.27
C ARG A 101 1.17 -3.21 4.49
N SER A 102 1.63 -2.14 5.16
CA SER A 102 1.94 -0.87 4.52
C SER A 102 3.07 -0.99 3.50
N ASN A 103 4.15 -1.72 3.82
CA ASN A 103 5.25 -1.94 2.90
C ASN A 103 4.80 -2.76 1.68
N LEU A 104 4.03 -3.83 1.91
CA LEU A 104 3.49 -4.66 0.81
C LEU A 104 2.63 -3.83 -0.16
N ILE A 105 1.74 -2.97 0.37
CA ILE A 105 0.91 -2.09 -0.45
C ILE A 105 1.80 -1.10 -1.23
N LEU A 106 2.80 -0.49 -0.58
CA LEU A 106 3.74 0.43 -1.24
C LEU A 106 4.51 -0.24 -2.38
N ASP A 107 4.91 -1.50 -2.23
CA ASP A 107 5.60 -2.26 -3.27
C ASP A 107 4.69 -2.57 -4.46
N ILE A 108 3.43 -2.93 -4.20
CA ILE A 108 2.42 -3.11 -5.26
C ILE A 108 2.23 -1.80 -6.03
N PHE A 109 2.10 -0.67 -5.33
CA PHE A 109 1.94 0.64 -5.96
C PHE A 109 3.18 1.04 -6.76
N ALA A 110 4.39 0.77 -6.25
CA ALA A 110 5.63 1.04 -6.98
C ALA A 110 5.73 0.27 -8.29
N SER A 111 5.31 -0.99 -8.30
CA SER A 111 5.32 -1.83 -9.50
C SER A 111 4.27 -1.42 -10.55
N ARG A 112 3.17 -0.76 -10.11
CA ARG A 112 2.05 -0.42 -10.97
C ARG A 112 2.01 1.03 -11.44
N ALA A 113 2.74 1.94 -10.79
CA ALA A 113 2.79 3.35 -11.14
C ALA A 113 3.38 3.56 -12.54
N GLN A 114 2.58 4.05 -13.48
CA GLN A 114 3.00 4.29 -14.87
C GLN A 114 3.26 5.77 -15.16
N THR A 115 2.41 6.67 -14.65
CA THR A 115 2.58 8.09 -14.87
C THR A 115 3.68 8.70 -14.02
N ALA A 116 4.24 9.83 -14.47
CA ALA A 116 5.23 10.58 -13.69
C ALA A 116 4.65 11.09 -12.36
N GLN A 117 3.36 11.38 -12.32
CA GLN A 117 2.64 11.77 -11.10
C GLN A 117 2.58 10.60 -10.11
N ALA A 118 2.00 9.45 -10.50
CA ALA A 118 1.88 8.29 -9.64
C ALA A 118 3.25 7.80 -9.15
N ARG A 119 4.26 7.70 -10.01
CA ARG A 119 5.63 7.34 -9.60
C ARG A 119 6.18 8.29 -8.54
N THR A 120 5.98 9.60 -8.70
CA THR A 120 6.46 10.60 -7.73
C THR A 120 5.70 10.51 -6.41
N GLN A 121 4.39 10.22 -6.44
CA GLN A 121 3.55 10.02 -5.27
C GLN A 121 3.96 8.77 -4.48
N VAL A 122 4.14 7.64 -5.17
CA VAL A 122 4.58 6.39 -4.54
C VAL A 122 5.99 6.51 -3.98
N GLU A 123 6.93 7.09 -4.73
CA GLU A 123 8.30 7.32 -4.27
C GLU A 123 8.32 8.20 -3.01
N LEU A 124 7.49 9.25 -2.96
CA LEU A 124 7.33 10.08 -1.77
C LEU A 124 6.82 9.27 -0.57
N ALA A 125 5.77 8.47 -0.77
CA ALA A 125 5.19 7.64 0.30
C ALA A 125 6.20 6.59 0.81
N GLN A 126 6.98 5.97 -0.08
CA GLN A 126 8.05 5.04 0.30
C GLN A 126 9.13 5.72 1.16
N TYR A 127 9.61 6.92 0.79
CA TYR A 127 10.58 7.64 1.61
C TYR A 127 10.00 8.10 2.94
N GLN A 128 8.74 8.49 3.00
CA GLN A 128 8.06 8.83 4.25
C GLN A 128 7.90 7.61 5.17
N TYR A 129 7.59 6.44 4.60
CA TYR A 129 7.54 5.18 5.33
C TYR A 129 8.91 4.75 5.85
N LEU A 130 9.96 4.90 5.04
CA LEU A 130 11.34 4.52 5.39
C LEU A 130 11.98 5.46 6.43
N LEU A 131 11.68 6.76 6.39
CA LEU A 131 12.35 7.77 7.22
C LEU A 131 12.39 7.43 8.73
N PRO A 132 11.31 6.98 9.39
CA PRO A 132 11.36 6.56 10.80
C PRO A 132 12.07 5.22 11.01
N ARG A 133 12.27 4.43 9.94
CA ARG A 133 12.85 3.08 9.95
C ARG A 133 14.35 3.04 9.63
N LEU A 134 14.93 4.19 9.28
CA LEU A 134 16.33 4.33 8.84
C LEU A 134 17.41 3.96 9.85
N THR A 135 17.09 3.78 11.12
CA THR A 135 18.08 3.48 12.15
C THR A 135 18.84 2.17 11.95
N ARG A 136 18.59 1.42 10.83
CA ARG A 136 19.13 0.08 10.65
C ARG A 136 19.56 -0.40 9.27
N LEU A 137 19.16 0.26 8.20
CA LEU A 137 19.63 -0.10 6.86
C LEU A 137 21.17 -0.08 6.73
N TRP A 138 21.85 0.54 7.68
CA TRP A 138 23.29 0.76 7.66
C TRP A 138 24.15 -0.32 8.30
N THR A 139 23.64 -1.10 9.23
CA THR A 139 24.44 -2.22 9.78
C THR A 139 24.73 -3.29 8.72
N HIS A 140 23.91 -3.39 7.68
CA HIS A 140 24.13 -4.28 6.54
C HIS A 140 25.17 -3.72 5.54
N LEU A 141 25.17 -2.41 5.27
CA LEU A 141 26.11 -1.79 4.34
C LEU A 141 27.51 -1.62 4.92
N GLU A 142 27.64 -1.43 6.24
CA GLU A 142 28.95 -1.41 6.92
C GLU A 142 29.68 -2.74 6.87
N ARG A 143 28.96 -3.88 6.90
CA ARG A 143 29.57 -5.20 6.81
C ARG A 143 30.06 -5.57 5.41
N GLN A 144 29.52 -4.96 4.35
CA GLN A 144 29.98 -5.19 2.98
C GLN A 144 31.28 -4.43 2.61
N LYS A 145 31.64 -3.37 3.35
CA LYS A 145 32.92 -2.68 3.19
C LYS A 145 33.83 -3.02 4.37
N GLY A 146 34.44 -4.19 4.32
CA GLY A 146 35.45 -4.63 5.25
C GLY A 146 36.64 -3.67 5.29
N GLY A 147 36.94 -3.18 6.47
CA GLY A 147 38.13 -2.39 6.80
C GLY A 147 38.25 -2.30 8.30
N ILE A 148 39.09 -3.16 8.90
CA ILE A 148 39.57 -3.06 10.28
C ILE A 148 40.31 -1.72 10.41
N GLY A 149 39.72 -0.75 11.18
CA GLY A 149 40.49 0.40 11.61
C GLY A 149 39.90 1.80 11.44
N MET A 150 38.70 1.99 10.95
CA MET A 150 38.08 3.30 11.00
C MET A 150 36.89 3.33 11.98
N ARG A 151 37.15 3.80 13.20
CA ARG A 151 36.13 4.40 14.06
C ARG A 151 35.67 5.70 13.39
N GLY A 152 34.77 5.58 12.42
CA GLY A 152 33.98 6.69 11.92
C GLY A 152 32.63 6.70 12.66
N PRO A 153 32.03 7.84 12.90
CA PRO A 153 30.93 8.01 13.81
C PRO A 153 29.64 7.44 13.19
N GLY A 154 29.17 6.30 13.68
CA GLY A 154 27.87 5.71 13.27
C GLY A 154 26.67 6.67 13.41
N GLU A 155 26.72 7.61 14.35
CA GLU A 155 25.72 8.66 14.50
C GLU A 155 25.72 9.65 13.32
N THR A 156 26.86 10.09 12.83
CA THR A 156 26.95 11.07 11.73
C THR A 156 26.53 10.50 10.38
N GLN A 157 26.67 9.20 10.19
CA GLN A 157 26.21 8.52 8.97
C GLN A 157 24.69 8.43 8.94
N ILE A 158 24.05 8.00 10.03
CA ILE A 158 22.59 7.97 10.18
C ILE A 158 21.98 9.36 10.00
N GLU A 159 22.62 10.39 10.55
CA GLU A 159 22.17 11.79 10.37
C GLU A 159 22.29 12.24 8.92
N THR A 160 23.36 11.84 8.25
CA THR A 160 23.57 12.17 6.83
C THR A 160 22.49 11.54 5.96
N ASP A 161 22.14 10.28 6.20
CA ASP A 161 21.09 9.59 5.43
C ASP A 161 19.71 10.14 5.71
N ARG A 162 19.41 10.43 6.97
CA ARG A 162 18.18 11.13 7.33
C ARG A 162 18.07 12.46 6.59
N ARG A 163 19.18 13.20 6.47
CA ARG A 163 19.22 14.46 5.72
C ARG A 163 18.97 14.22 4.24
N ILE A 164 19.68 13.27 3.63
CA ILE A 164 19.48 12.90 2.22
C ILE A 164 18.03 12.54 1.92
N ILE A 165 17.42 11.70 2.79
CA ILE A 165 16.02 11.31 2.60
C ILE A 165 15.06 12.48 2.84
N LYS A 166 15.31 13.35 3.83
CA LYS A 166 14.51 14.56 4.02
C LYS A 166 14.60 15.50 2.83
N ASP A 167 15.80 15.68 2.25
CA ASP A 167 16.02 16.49 1.05
C ASP A 167 15.30 15.87 -0.16
N LYS A 168 15.33 14.56 -0.29
CA LYS A 168 14.59 13.83 -1.33
C LYS A 168 13.08 14.01 -1.18
N ILE A 169 12.54 13.87 0.03
CA ILE A 169 11.12 14.14 0.35
C ILE A 169 10.76 15.58 -0.03
N ALA A 170 11.58 16.56 0.32
CA ALA A 170 11.34 17.97 -0.02
C ALA A 170 11.34 18.20 -1.54
N LEU A 171 12.27 17.57 -2.26
CA LEU A 171 12.35 17.64 -3.72
C LEU A 171 11.10 17.01 -4.37
N LEU A 172 10.69 15.83 -3.90
CA LEU A 172 9.51 15.14 -4.44
C LEU A 172 8.22 15.93 -4.16
N LYS A 173 8.06 16.54 -2.98
CA LYS A 173 6.94 17.44 -2.68
C LYS A 173 6.91 18.65 -3.63
N LYS A 174 8.05 19.29 -3.92
CA LYS A 174 8.14 20.37 -4.90
C LYS A 174 7.75 19.91 -6.32
N LYS A 175 8.19 18.71 -6.70
CA LYS A 175 7.85 18.11 -8.01
C LYS A 175 6.35 17.83 -8.12
N LEU A 176 5.72 17.27 -7.08
CA LEU A 176 4.27 17.05 -7.04
C LEU A 176 3.51 18.37 -7.16
N ASN A 177 3.85 19.38 -6.36
CA ASN A 177 3.20 20.70 -6.44
C ASN A 177 3.27 21.31 -7.85
N LYS A 178 4.36 21.06 -8.60
CA LYS A 178 4.47 21.52 -9.98
C LYS A 178 3.53 20.74 -10.91
N ILE A 179 3.46 19.41 -10.74
CA ILE A 179 2.57 18.54 -11.52
C ILE A 179 1.11 18.92 -11.25
N ASP A 180 0.74 19.13 -9.98
CA ASP A 180 -0.62 19.49 -9.59
C ASP A 180 -1.08 20.82 -10.19
N LYS A 181 -0.21 21.84 -10.19
CA LYS A 181 -0.48 23.13 -10.87
C LYS A 181 -0.73 22.94 -12.37
N GLN A 182 0.04 22.08 -13.03
CA GLN A 182 -0.14 21.78 -14.45
C GLN A 182 -1.44 21.00 -14.70
N SER A 183 -1.76 20.04 -13.84
CA SER A 183 -3.00 19.26 -13.90
C SER A 183 -4.22 20.16 -13.67
N PHE A 184 -4.16 21.07 -12.69
CA PHE A 184 -5.21 22.07 -12.44
C PHE A 184 -5.49 22.94 -13.69
N THR A 185 -4.43 23.42 -14.37
CA THR A 185 -4.59 24.21 -15.58
C THR A 185 -5.25 23.43 -16.71
N ARG A 186 -4.90 22.14 -16.88
CA ARG A 186 -5.53 21.25 -17.86
C ARG A 186 -7.01 20.94 -17.53
N ARG A 187 -7.34 20.85 -16.24
CA ARG A 187 -8.72 20.60 -15.78
C ARG A 187 -9.65 21.77 -16.04
N LYS A 188 -9.15 23.01 -15.92
CA LYS A 188 -9.93 24.23 -16.26
C LYS A 188 -10.51 24.22 -17.67
N GLY A 189 -9.85 23.62 -18.63
CA GLY A 189 -10.36 23.48 -20.00
C GLY A 189 -11.47 22.43 -20.19
N ARG A 190 -11.92 21.76 -19.12
CA ARG A 190 -12.96 20.71 -19.16
C ARG A 190 -14.25 21.09 -18.41
N GLN A 191 -14.41 22.36 -18.05
CA GLN A 191 -15.48 22.83 -17.15
C GLN A 191 -16.91 22.72 -17.74
N ASP A 192 -17.03 22.53 -19.05
CA ASP A 192 -18.33 22.52 -19.74
C ASP A 192 -19.02 21.13 -19.77
N MET A 193 -18.41 20.10 -19.18
CA MET A 193 -18.97 18.74 -19.16
C MET A 193 -19.15 18.24 -17.72
N ILE A 194 -20.25 17.55 -17.49
CA ILE A 194 -20.51 16.85 -16.22
C ILE A 194 -19.36 15.85 -15.97
N ARG A 195 -18.81 15.87 -14.76
CA ARG A 195 -17.73 15.01 -14.32
C ARG A 195 -18.26 13.97 -13.33
N VAL A 196 -18.08 12.71 -13.68
CA VAL A 196 -18.51 11.56 -12.89
C VAL A 196 -17.29 10.76 -12.47
N ALA A 197 -17.11 10.48 -11.18
CA ALA A 197 -16.01 9.66 -10.71
C ALA A 197 -16.52 8.32 -10.16
N LEU A 198 -15.86 7.23 -10.57
CA LEU A 198 -16.06 5.90 -10.00
C LEU A 198 -15.23 5.76 -8.72
N VAL A 199 -15.88 5.50 -7.61
CA VAL A 199 -15.24 5.24 -6.32
C VAL A 199 -15.68 3.87 -5.81
N GLY A 200 -14.88 3.25 -4.95
CA GLY A 200 -15.22 1.95 -4.38
C GLY A 200 -13.98 1.17 -3.94
N TYR A 201 -14.22 0.07 -3.27
CA TYR A 201 -13.16 -0.81 -2.79
C TYR A 201 -12.32 -1.37 -3.95
N THR A 202 -11.09 -1.82 -3.68
CA THR A 202 -10.27 -2.44 -4.74
C THR A 202 -10.95 -3.72 -5.25
N ASN A 203 -10.78 -3.98 -6.54
CA ASN A 203 -11.35 -5.15 -7.22
C ASN A 203 -12.90 -5.26 -7.23
N THR A 204 -13.64 -4.16 -7.08
CA THR A 204 -15.12 -4.14 -7.18
C THR A 204 -15.63 -3.96 -8.60
N GLY A 205 -14.77 -4.01 -9.61
CA GLY A 205 -15.17 -3.91 -11.02
C GLY A 205 -15.27 -2.48 -11.58
N LYS A 206 -14.71 -1.44 -10.92
CA LYS A 206 -14.72 -0.05 -11.41
C LYS A 206 -14.19 0.09 -12.83
N SER A 207 -13.01 -0.43 -13.10
CA SER A 207 -12.37 -0.37 -14.44
C SER A 207 -13.14 -1.19 -15.46
N THR A 208 -13.75 -2.30 -15.07
CA THR A 208 -14.64 -3.10 -15.93
C THR A 208 -15.89 -2.32 -16.32
N LEU A 209 -16.52 -1.65 -15.34
CA LEU A 209 -17.68 -0.78 -15.58
C LEU A 209 -17.30 0.36 -16.53
N MET A 210 -16.13 1.00 -16.30
CA MET A 210 -15.65 2.05 -17.19
C MET A 210 -15.43 1.55 -18.62
N ASN A 211 -14.83 0.37 -18.81
CA ASN A 211 -14.62 -0.22 -20.13
C ASN A 211 -15.95 -0.47 -20.86
N THR A 212 -16.94 -0.98 -20.13
CA THR A 212 -18.27 -1.24 -20.68
C THR A 212 -18.96 0.05 -21.14
N LEU A 213 -18.90 1.11 -20.32
CA LEU A 213 -19.56 2.38 -20.62
C LEU A 213 -18.83 3.20 -21.68
N ALA A 214 -17.50 3.20 -21.65
CA ALA A 214 -16.67 3.98 -22.57
C ALA A 214 -16.38 3.24 -23.89
N LYS A 215 -16.81 1.99 -24.04
CA LYS A 215 -16.49 1.11 -25.21
C LYS A 215 -14.98 1.12 -25.49
N SER A 216 -14.17 0.99 -24.45
CA SER A 216 -12.71 1.06 -24.49
C SER A 216 -12.10 -0.15 -23.82
N ASP A 217 -10.90 -0.55 -24.26
CA ASP A 217 -10.12 -1.63 -23.68
C ASP A 217 -9.10 -1.05 -22.68
N ILE A 218 -9.57 -0.64 -21.50
CA ILE A 218 -8.66 -0.33 -20.39
C ILE A 218 -8.28 -1.65 -19.73
N PHE A 219 -7.01 -1.75 -19.38
CA PHE A 219 -6.47 -2.91 -18.66
C PHE A 219 -7.25 -3.13 -17.35
N ALA A 220 -8.01 -4.20 -17.31
CA ALA A 220 -8.74 -4.65 -16.12
C ALA A 220 -8.28 -6.07 -15.80
N GLU A 221 -7.59 -6.24 -14.68
CA GLU A 221 -7.19 -7.56 -14.17
C GLU A 221 -7.94 -7.87 -12.88
N ASN A 222 -8.16 -9.15 -12.61
CA ASN A 222 -8.63 -9.62 -11.31
C ASN A 222 -7.45 -9.62 -10.30
N LYS A 223 -6.94 -8.45 -10.02
CA LYS A 223 -5.86 -8.18 -9.05
C LYS A 223 -6.16 -6.90 -8.28
N LEU A 224 -5.70 -6.85 -7.03
CA LEU A 224 -5.83 -5.63 -6.24
C LEU A 224 -5.01 -4.50 -6.87
N PHE A 225 -5.56 -3.28 -6.85
CA PHE A 225 -4.94 -2.08 -7.43
C PHE A 225 -4.55 -2.24 -8.91
N ALA A 226 -5.40 -2.88 -9.71
CA ALA A 226 -5.18 -2.97 -11.16
C ALA A 226 -5.08 -1.59 -11.80
N THR A 227 -5.86 -0.61 -11.32
CA THR A 227 -5.79 0.80 -11.69
C THR A 227 -5.15 1.61 -10.57
N LEU A 228 -4.00 2.22 -10.83
CA LEU A 228 -3.34 3.16 -9.94
C LEU A 228 -3.39 4.59 -10.47
N ASP A 229 -3.31 4.73 -11.78
CA ASP A 229 -3.38 6.02 -12.46
C ASP A 229 -4.83 6.34 -12.82
N THR A 230 -5.30 7.55 -12.43
CA THR A 230 -6.64 7.99 -12.84
C THR A 230 -6.77 8.06 -14.34
N THR A 231 -7.82 7.49 -14.87
CA THR A 231 -8.13 7.51 -16.30
C THR A 231 -9.44 8.23 -16.51
N VAL A 232 -9.42 9.27 -17.35
CA VAL A 232 -10.62 10.04 -17.70
C VAL A 232 -11.05 9.71 -19.14
N ARG A 233 -12.32 9.38 -19.34
CA ARG A 233 -12.91 9.08 -20.65
C ARG A 233 -14.18 9.88 -20.86
N LYS A 234 -14.40 10.31 -22.11
CA LYS A 234 -15.68 10.87 -22.51
C LYS A 234 -16.64 9.73 -22.81
N VAL A 235 -17.77 9.71 -22.14
CA VAL A 235 -18.86 8.75 -22.33
C VAL A 235 -20.08 9.51 -22.85
N VAL A 236 -20.86 8.88 -23.72
CA VAL A 236 -22.11 9.44 -24.24
C VAL A 236 -23.20 8.40 -24.03
N ILE A 237 -24.21 8.74 -23.25
CA ILE A 237 -25.40 7.91 -23.07
C ILE A 237 -26.60 8.67 -23.65
N GLY A 238 -27.21 8.12 -24.69
CA GLY A 238 -28.20 8.84 -25.49
C GLY A 238 -27.54 10.09 -26.11
N ASN A 239 -28.00 11.28 -25.74
CA ASN A 239 -27.47 12.57 -26.21
C ASN A 239 -26.70 13.32 -25.14
N LEU A 240 -26.41 12.69 -23.99
CA LEU A 240 -25.76 13.34 -22.87
C LEU A 240 -24.27 12.94 -22.81
N PRO A 241 -23.33 13.82 -23.19
CA PRO A 241 -21.90 13.60 -23.00
C PRO A 241 -21.47 13.96 -21.58
N PHE A 242 -20.64 13.12 -20.96
CA PHE A 242 -20.01 13.40 -19.67
C PHE A 242 -18.60 12.81 -19.61
N LEU A 243 -17.79 13.27 -18.64
CA LEU A 243 -16.47 12.72 -18.37
C LEU A 243 -16.61 11.69 -17.24
N LEU A 244 -16.18 10.44 -17.50
CA LEU A 244 -16.12 9.38 -16.52
C LEU A 244 -14.66 9.15 -16.12
N THR A 245 -14.40 9.18 -14.81
CA THR A 245 -13.07 9.01 -14.23
C THR A 245 -13.02 7.71 -13.44
N ASP A 246 -12.09 6.82 -13.80
CA ASP A 246 -11.73 5.65 -12.97
C ASP A 246 -10.69 6.07 -11.94
N THR A 247 -10.87 5.65 -10.70
CA THR A 247 -9.99 6.03 -9.60
C THR A 247 -9.34 4.81 -8.95
N VAL A 248 -8.30 5.04 -8.17
CA VAL A 248 -7.64 4.02 -7.36
C VAL A 248 -8.66 3.39 -6.40
N GLY A 249 -8.68 2.06 -6.33
CA GLY A 249 -9.53 1.36 -5.37
C GLY A 249 -9.06 1.57 -3.93
N PHE A 250 -10.02 1.70 -3.02
CA PHE A 250 -9.75 1.76 -1.58
C PHE A 250 -9.53 0.36 -1.02
N ILE A 251 -8.81 0.27 0.08
CA ILE A 251 -8.57 -0.96 0.82
C ILE A 251 -8.49 -0.66 2.32
N ARG A 252 -8.76 -1.64 3.14
CA ARG A 252 -8.59 -1.56 4.59
C ARG A 252 -7.13 -1.27 4.96
N LYS A 253 -6.91 -0.44 5.98
CA LYS A 253 -5.57 -0.06 6.47
C LYS A 253 -4.66 0.48 5.34
N LEU A 254 -5.21 1.32 4.45
CA LEU A 254 -4.39 2.01 3.44
C LEU A 254 -3.35 2.89 4.16
N PRO A 255 -2.05 2.80 3.80
CA PRO A 255 -1.01 3.59 4.44
C PRO A 255 -1.32 5.10 4.40
N HIS A 256 -1.23 5.78 5.55
CA HIS A 256 -1.49 7.24 5.63
C HIS A 256 -0.60 8.04 4.67
N GLN A 257 0.65 7.61 4.49
CA GLN A 257 1.59 8.24 3.56
C GLN A 257 1.10 8.18 2.10
N LEU A 258 0.42 7.08 1.73
CA LEU A 258 -0.22 6.99 0.42
C LEU A 258 -1.42 7.91 0.32
N VAL A 259 -2.31 7.93 1.31
CA VAL A 259 -3.47 8.83 1.32
C VAL A 259 -3.04 10.29 1.15
N GLU A 260 -2.01 10.75 1.88
CA GLU A 260 -1.45 12.10 1.72
C GLU A 260 -0.85 12.32 0.33
N SER A 261 -0.10 11.35 -0.18
CA SER A 261 0.55 11.46 -1.48
C SER A 261 -0.43 11.46 -2.65
N PHE A 262 -1.55 10.71 -2.51
CA PHE A 262 -2.60 10.62 -3.52
C PHE A 262 -3.69 11.69 -3.38
N LYS A 263 -3.49 12.68 -2.51
CA LYS A 263 -4.46 13.76 -2.29
C LYS A 263 -4.86 14.45 -3.60
N SER A 264 -3.91 14.70 -4.49
CA SER A 264 -4.20 15.30 -5.80
C SER A 264 -4.96 14.37 -6.77
N THR A 265 -4.85 13.05 -6.59
CA THR A 265 -5.66 12.05 -7.31
C THR A 265 -7.09 12.02 -6.76
N LEU A 266 -7.23 12.18 -5.45
CA LEU A 266 -8.52 12.34 -4.78
C LEU A 266 -9.16 13.70 -5.09
N ASP A 267 -8.39 14.71 -5.53
CA ASP A 267 -8.95 15.98 -5.97
C ASP A 267 -9.87 15.81 -7.20
N GLU A 268 -9.59 14.84 -8.08
CA GLU A 268 -10.51 14.53 -9.19
C GLU A 268 -11.85 13.97 -8.68
N VAL A 269 -11.83 13.21 -7.58
CA VAL A 269 -13.05 12.74 -6.90
C VAL A 269 -13.79 13.93 -6.28
N ARG A 270 -13.08 14.82 -5.59
CA ARG A 270 -13.65 15.99 -4.93
C ARG A 270 -14.21 17.04 -5.90
N GLU A 271 -13.59 17.16 -7.06
CA GLU A 271 -14.00 18.10 -8.12
C GLU A 271 -15.09 17.50 -9.04
N SER A 272 -15.48 16.23 -8.87
CA SER A 272 -16.54 15.62 -9.67
C SER A 272 -17.91 16.11 -9.25
N ASP A 273 -18.81 16.21 -10.22
CA ASP A 273 -20.21 16.64 -10.00
C ASP A 273 -21.06 15.48 -9.46
N LEU A 274 -20.64 14.23 -9.72
CA LEU A 274 -21.31 13.02 -9.28
C LEU A 274 -20.30 11.94 -8.92
N LEU A 275 -20.52 11.26 -7.79
CA LEU A 275 -19.79 10.07 -7.39
C LEU A 275 -20.64 8.82 -7.63
N LEU A 276 -20.09 7.84 -8.33
CA LEU A 276 -20.68 6.51 -8.47
C LEU A 276 -19.90 5.54 -7.58
N HIS A 277 -20.51 5.14 -6.47
CA HIS A 277 -19.92 4.16 -5.58
C HIS A 277 -20.20 2.74 -6.10
N VAL A 278 -19.16 2.07 -6.59
CA VAL A 278 -19.23 0.71 -7.11
C VAL A 278 -18.96 -0.27 -5.98
N VAL A 279 -19.93 -1.14 -5.71
CA VAL A 279 -19.92 -2.09 -4.60
C VAL A 279 -20.11 -3.50 -5.13
N ASP A 280 -19.29 -4.44 -4.66
CA ASP A 280 -19.46 -5.87 -4.93
C ASP A 280 -20.36 -6.49 -3.85
N ILE A 281 -21.65 -6.61 -4.15
CA ILE A 281 -22.65 -7.19 -3.23
C ILE A 281 -22.50 -8.70 -3.03
N SER A 282 -21.66 -9.38 -3.82
CA SER A 282 -21.34 -10.79 -3.61
C SER A 282 -20.38 -11.00 -2.43
N ASN A 283 -19.64 -9.96 -2.06
CA ASN A 283 -18.79 -9.97 -0.90
C ASN A 283 -19.62 -9.82 0.40
N PRO A 284 -19.57 -10.76 1.33
CA PRO A 284 -20.38 -10.70 2.56
C PRO A 284 -20.09 -9.47 3.43
N LYS A 285 -18.98 -8.75 3.19
CA LYS A 285 -18.57 -7.54 3.92
C LYS A 285 -18.70 -6.26 3.10
N PHE A 286 -19.58 -6.25 2.11
CA PHE A 286 -19.77 -5.07 1.29
C PHE A 286 -20.13 -3.81 2.11
N GLU A 287 -20.84 -3.96 3.23
CA GLU A 287 -21.18 -2.84 4.12
C GLU A 287 -19.91 -2.25 4.80
N GLU A 288 -19.01 -3.10 5.32
CA GLU A 288 -17.73 -2.65 5.88
C GLU A 288 -16.88 -1.93 4.81
N GLN A 289 -16.86 -2.48 3.58
CA GLN A 289 -16.17 -1.85 2.45
C GLN A 289 -16.74 -0.48 2.10
N ILE A 290 -18.06 -0.33 2.13
CA ILE A 290 -18.74 0.97 1.95
C ILE A 290 -18.29 1.96 3.02
N GLU A 291 -18.25 1.54 4.29
CA GLU A 291 -17.80 2.42 5.38
C GLU A 291 -16.34 2.86 5.22
N ILE A 292 -15.44 1.95 4.81
CA ILE A 292 -14.02 2.27 4.57
C ILE A 292 -13.89 3.33 3.47
N VAL A 293 -14.62 3.18 2.38
CA VAL A 293 -14.63 4.15 1.28
C VAL A 293 -15.17 5.49 1.76
N ASN A 294 -16.31 5.51 2.44
CA ASN A 294 -16.95 6.74 2.95
C ASN A 294 -16.09 7.50 3.97
N LYS A 295 -15.29 6.80 4.78
CA LYS A 295 -14.37 7.43 5.73
C LYS A 295 -13.14 8.06 5.06
N THR A 296 -12.83 7.64 3.83
CA THR A 296 -11.61 8.07 3.14
C THR A 296 -11.88 9.22 2.16
N ILE A 297 -13.09 9.32 1.59
CA ILE A 297 -13.56 10.42 0.73
C ILE A 297 -13.95 11.64 1.57
#